data_52a7a8af1c075fbb6c192e0fb05395a4
#
_entry.id   52a7a8af1c075fbb6c192e0fb05395a4
#
_cell.length_a   1.000
_cell.length_b   1.000
_cell.length_c   1.000
_cell.angle_alpha   90.00
_cell.angle_beta   90.00
_cell.angle_gamma   90.00
#
_symmetry.space_group_name_H-M   'P 1'
#
loop_
_entity.id
_entity.type
_entity.pdbx_description
1 polymer ?
#
loop_
_entity_poly.entity_id
_entity_poly.type
_entity_poly.pdbx_seq_one_letter_code
_entity_poly.pdbx_strand_id
1 'polypeptide(L)'
;RGLGDVYKRQQIPLYYQYKSTGRPTALGGWCAKYIDIPTEPAYPFGYGLSYTTFNYGDITLDRTSMPMDGSLTAKVILTNTGSRDGAEVVQLYIRDKVAESTRPVKELKGFQKVFLKAGESREITFKITPDLLKYYNYELQYVAEPGAFDLMIGTDSQHVKTATFVLH
;
A
#
# COMPACT_ATOMS: atom_id res chain seq x y z
N ARG A 1 -16.85 -16.02 -29.72
CA ARG A 1 -15.47 -15.69 -29.32
C ARG A 1 -14.72 -16.99 -29.07
N GLY A 2 -13.69 -17.25 -29.87
CA GLY A 2 -12.91 -18.48 -29.80
C GLY A 2 -11.87 -18.46 -28.69
N LEU A 3 -11.36 -19.63 -28.32
CA LEU A 3 -10.30 -19.86 -27.33
C LEU A 3 -9.01 -19.03 -27.60
N GLY A 4 -8.82 -18.50 -28.81
CA GLY A 4 -7.68 -17.68 -29.16
C GLY A 4 -7.55 -16.36 -28.39
N ASP A 5 -8.65 -15.78 -27.91
CA ASP A 5 -8.63 -14.58 -27.07
C ASP A 5 -8.16 -14.92 -25.63
N VAL A 6 -8.52 -16.10 -25.14
CA VAL A 6 -8.13 -16.59 -23.82
C VAL A 6 -6.62 -16.85 -23.75
N TYR A 7 -6.05 -17.44 -24.81
CA TYR A 7 -4.62 -17.80 -24.82
C TYR A 7 -3.68 -16.67 -25.22
N LYS A 8 -4.16 -15.69 -26.00
CA LYS A 8 -3.28 -14.65 -26.56
C LYS A 8 -3.39 -13.29 -25.87
N ARG A 9 -4.49 -13.01 -25.16
CA ARG A 9 -4.78 -11.68 -24.60
C ARG A 9 -5.10 -11.67 -23.11
N GLN A 10 -5.19 -12.83 -22.49
CA GLN A 10 -5.47 -12.91 -21.08
C GLN A 10 -4.22 -12.57 -20.28
N GLN A 11 -4.31 -11.53 -19.45
CA GLN A 11 -3.26 -11.13 -18.52
C GLN A 11 -3.66 -11.45 -17.08
N ILE A 12 -2.66 -11.77 -16.27
CA ILE A 12 -2.81 -11.77 -14.82
C ILE A 12 -3.08 -10.31 -14.39
N PRO A 13 -4.02 -10.05 -13.46
CA PRO A 13 -4.30 -8.70 -12.98
C PRO A 13 -3.04 -8.02 -12.46
N LEU A 14 -2.67 -6.85 -13.04
CA LEU A 14 -1.49 -6.07 -12.67
C LEU A 14 -1.82 -4.81 -11.86
N TYR A 15 -3.11 -4.53 -11.59
CA TYR A 15 -3.52 -3.40 -10.78
C TYR A 15 -3.13 -3.63 -9.30
N TYR A 16 -2.65 -2.58 -8.65
CA TYR A 16 -2.04 -2.65 -7.31
C TYR A 16 -3.01 -3.07 -6.20
N GLN A 17 -4.30 -2.84 -6.36
CA GLN A 17 -5.35 -3.15 -5.39
C GLN A 17 -6.09 -4.46 -5.70
N TYR A 18 -5.41 -5.44 -6.27
CA TYR A 18 -6.01 -6.74 -6.54
C TYR A 18 -6.40 -7.46 -5.23
N LYS A 19 -7.41 -8.32 -5.33
CA LYS A 19 -7.84 -9.17 -4.20
C LYS A 19 -6.96 -10.41 -4.10
N SER A 20 -6.70 -10.87 -2.88
CA SER A 20 -5.98 -12.14 -2.68
C SER A 20 -6.75 -13.29 -3.34
N THR A 21 -6.04 -14.09 -4.14
CA THR A 21 -6.64 -15.23 -4.87
C THR A 21 -6.72 -16.51 -4.03
N GLY A 22 -6.22 -16.51 -2.82
CA GLY A 22 -6.05 -17.72 -2.01
C GLY A 22 -4.90 -18.65 -2.48
N ARG A 23 -4.22 -18.29 -3.58
CA ARG A 23 -3.07 -19.03 -4.14
C ARG A 23 -1.90 -18.08 -4.35
N PRO A 24 -1.30 -17.52 -3.28
CA PRO A 24 -0.19 -16.59 -3.41
C PRO A 24 1.04 -17.28 -3.98
N THR A 25 1.78 -16.58 -4.83
CA THR A 25 3.00 -17.06 -5.50
C THR A 25 4.08 -17.53 -4.51
N ALA A 26 4.12 -16.92 -3.32
CA ALA A 26 5.09 -17.27 -2.28
C ALA A 26 4.99 -18.71 -1.74
N LEU A 27 3.81 -19.34 -1.86
CA LEU A 27 3.61 -20.72 -1.38
C LEU A 27 4.13 -21.79 -2.34
N GLY A 28 4.55 -21.41 -3.55
CA GLY A 28 4.95 -22.37 -4.59
C GLY A 28 3.78 -23.21 -5.12
N GLY A 29 4.07 -24.14 -6.05
CA GLY A 29 3.06 -25.04 -6.61
C GLY A 29 2.12 -24.35 -7.61
N TRP A 30 0.83 -24.72 -7.59
CA TRP A 30 -0.21 -24.21 -8.50
C TRP A 30 -0.65 -22.80 -8.08
N CYS A 31 0.06 -21.80 -8.55
CA CYS A 31 -0.25 -20.38 -8.31
C CYS A 31 -0.48 -19.65 -9.63
N ALA A 32 -1.20 -18.51 -9.57
CA ALA A 32 -1.43 -17.65 -10.73
C ALA A 32 -0.15 -16.84 -11.02
N LYS A 33 0.72 -17.37 -11.87
CA LYS A 33 1.96 -16.70 -12.30
C LYS A 33 2.26 -16.98 -13.75
N TYR A 34 3.06 -16.14 -14.39
CA TYR A 34 3.69 -16.44 -15.66
C TYR A 34 4.83 -17.45 -15.44
N ILE A 35 5.15 -18.23 -16.50
CA ILE A 35 6.17 -19.26 -16.41
C ILE A 35 7.56 -18.67 -16.65
N ASP A 36 7.66 -17.74 -17.58
CA ASP A 36 8.89 -17.24 -18.19
C ASP A 36 9.22 -15.77 -17.90
N ILE A 37 8.27 -15.04 -17.32
CA ILE A 37 8.45 -13.64 -16.97
C ILE A 37 7.94 -13.35 -15.54
N PRO A 38 8.44 -12.27 -14.88
CA PRO A 38 7.88 -11.80 -13.61
C PRO A 38 6.39 -11.47 -13.73
N THR A 39 5.64 -11.71 -12.68
CA THR A 39 4.21 -11.40 -12.60
C THR A 39 3.95 -9.95 -12.20
N GLU A 40 4.95 -9.33 -11.57
CA GLU A 40 4.89 -7.94 -11.12
C GLU A 40 4.97 -6.98 -12.31
N PRO A 41 4.31 -5.81 -12.25
CA PRO A 41 4.43 -4.79 -13.27
C PRO A 41 5.84 -4.21 -13.31
N ALA A 42 6.32 -3.86 -14.50
CA ALA A 42 7.62 -3.19 -14.68
C ALA A 42 7.69 -1.83 -13.97
N TYR A 43 6.54 -1.15 -13.88
CA TYR A 43 6.38 0.11 -13.14
C TYR A 43 5.17 -0.05 -12.21
N PRO A 44 5.36 -0.17 -10.89
CA PRO A 44 4.26 -0.30 -9.94
C PRO A 44 3.43 0.99 -9.86
N PHE A 45 2.19 0.86 -9.37
CA PHE A 45 1.35 2.04 -9.13
C PHE A 45 2.04 3.01 -8.18
N GLY A 46 2.00 4.29 -8.53
CA GLY A 46 2.68 5.35 -7.79
C GLY A 46 4.16 5.53 -8.13
N TYR A 47 4.73 4.68 -8.99
CA TYR A 47 6.12 4.83 -9.43
C TYR A 47 6.34 6.18 -10.11
N GLY A 48 7.47 6.81 -9.79
CA GLY A 48 7.92 8.05 -10.38
C GLY A 48 9.44 8.12 -10.45
N LEU A 49 9.94 9.05 -11.25
CA LEU A 49 11.37 9.33 -11.38
C LEU A 49 11.70 10.65 -10.67
N SER A 50 12.88 10.71 -10.07
CA SER A 50 13.43 11.93 -9.49
C SER A 50 14.88 12.12 -9.93
N TYR A 51 15.36 13.37 -9.90
CA TYR A 51 16.78 13.69 -10.10
C TYR A 51 17.62 13.55 -8.83
N THR A 52 17.02 13.06 -7.74
CA THR A 52 17.66 12.77 -6.47
C THR A 52 17.15 11.47 -5.90
N THR A 53 17.72 11.02 -4.80
CA THR A 53 17.34 9.77 -4.13
C THR A 53 16.78 10.06 -2.75
N PHE A 54 15.77 9.28 -2.34
CA PHE A 54 15.14 9.42 -1.04
C PHE A 54 15.25 8.12 -0.24
N ASN A 55 15.41 8.26 1.07
CA ASN A 55 15.41 7.15 2.01
C ASN A 55 14.29 7.32 3.03
N TYR A 56 13.56 6.23 3.27
CA TYR A 56 12.48 6.15 4.25
C TYR A 56 12.99 5.44 5.52
N GLY A 57 12.88 6.10 6.65
CA GLY A 57 13.06 5.51 7.95
C GLY A 57 11.98 4.48 8.29
N ASP A 58 12.03 3.90 9.48
CA ASP A 58 10.98 3.00 9.93
C ASP A 58 9.73 3.77 10.34
N ILE A 59 8.57 3.12 10.18
CA ILE A 59 7.29 3.70 10.58
C ILE A 59 7.16 3.64 12.10
N THR A 60 6.86 4.78 12.70
CA THR A 60 6.53 4.88 14.13
C THR A 60 5.05 5.18 14.27
N LEU A 61 4.35 4.39 15.07
CA LEU A 61 2.95 4.61 15.43
C LEU A 61 2.88 5.19 16.85
N ASP A 62 1.99 6.15 17.09
CA ASP A 62 1.76 6.70 18.44
C ASP A 62 1.10 5.67 19.36
N ARG A 63 0.41 4.68 18.79
CA ARG A 63 -0.21 3.53 19.45
C ARG A 63 -0.34 2.35 18.51
N THR A 64 -0.44 1.15 19.04
CA THR A 64 -0.61 -0.08 18.25
C THR A 64 -2.07 -0.53 18.16
N SER A 65 -2.99 0.15 18.86
CA SER A 65 -4.42 -0.09 18.78
C SER A 65 -5.21 1.21 18.78
N MET A 66 -6.35 1.21 18.13
CA MET A 66 -7.21 2.37 17.94
C MET A 66 -8.67 2.00 18.18
N PRO A 67 -9.43 2.76 19.02
CA PRO A 67 -10.87 2.54 19.14
C PRO A 67 -11.63 3.04 17.92
N MET A 68 -12.88 2.56 17.76
CA MET A 68 -13.75 2.90 16.61
C MET A 68 -14.09 4.39 16.48
N ASP A 69 -13.95 5.16 17.55
CA ASP A 69 -14.17 6.61 17.57
C ASP A 69 -12.87 7.43 17.68
N GLY A 70 -11.73 6.74 17.62
CA GLY A 70 -10.41 7.33 17.82
C GLY A 70 -9.65 7.65 16.55
N SER A 71 -8.38 7.95 16.74
CA SER A 71 -7.42 8.10 15.64
C SER A 71 -6.05 7.60 16.05
N LEU A 72 -5.25 7.24 15.06
CA LEU A 72 -3.86 6.80 15.20
C LEU A 72 -2.99 7.69 14.32
N THR A 73 -1.79 8.01 14.78
CA THR A 73 -0.83 8.80 14.03
C THR A 73 0.35 7.93 13.63
N ALA A 74 0.58 7.86 12.33
CA ALA A 74 1.75 7.19 11.75
C ALA A 74 2.77 8.24 11.29
N LYS A 75 4.04 8.02 11.62
CA LYS A 75 5.15 8.90 11.29
C LYS A 75 6.26 8.13 10.59
N VAL A 76 6.91 8.79 9.64
CA VAL A 76 8.10 8.29 8.97
C VAL A 76 9.06 9.44 8.72
N ILE A 77 10.36 9.20 8.85
CA ILE A 77 11.38 10.18 8.48
C ILE A 77 11.74 9.95 7.02
N LEU A 78 11.55 10.98 6.20
CA LEU A 78 11.99 11.03 4.81
C LEU A 78 13.27 11.84 4.72
N THR A 79 14.31 11.29 4.10
CA THR A 79 15.61 11.94 3.91
C THR A 79 15.95 11.98 2.42
N ASN A 80 16.30 13.15 1.91
CA ASN A 80 16.93 13.28 0.60
C ASN A 80 18.41 12.90 0.72
N THR A 81 18.77 11.74 0.23
CA THR A 81 20.15 11.20 0.31
C THR A 81 21.00 11.55 -0.92
N GLY A 82 20.41 12.19 -1.92
CA GLY A 82 21.12 12.61 -3.11
C GLY A 82 21.76 13.99 -2.97
N SER A 83 22.45 14.41 -4.02
CA SER A 83 23.19 15.68 -4.08
C SER A 83 22.39 16.85 -4.64
N ARG A 84 21.12 16.66 -4.96
CA ARG A 84 20.24 17.68 -5.54
C ARG A 84 18.97 17.84 -4.72
N ASP A 85 18.41 19.04 -4.75
CA ASP A 85 17.07 19.29 -4.22
C ASP A 85 16.03 18.55 -5.05
N GLY A 86 14.96 18.10 -4.41
CA GLY A 86 13.90 17.39 -5.12
C GLY A 86 12.64 17.23 -4.30
N ALA A 87 11.58 16.79 -4.98
CA ALA A 87 10.31 16.49 -4.35
C ALA A 87 10.03 14.99 -4.42
N GLU A 88 9.49 14.45 -3.34
CA GLU A 88 9.01 13.08 -3.23
C GLU A 88 7.51 13.06 -2.93
N VAL A 89 6.81 12.05 -3.45
CA VAL A 89 5.41 11.78 -3.13
C VAL A 89 5.34 10.60 -2.17
N VAL A 90 5.23 10.91 -0.89
CA VAL A 90 5.07 9.89 0.16
C VAL A 90 3.66 9.35 0.12
N GLN A 91 3.49 8.05 -0.07
CA GLN A 91 2.20 7.38 -0.28
C GLN A 91 1.87 6.50 0.92
N LEU A 92 0.64 6.60 1.40
CA LEU A 92 0.08 5.80 2.49
C LEU A 92 -0.89 4.79 1.91
N TYR A 93 -0.62 3.52 2.14
CA TYR A 93 -1.51 2.41 1.82
C TYR A 93 -1.97 1.70 3.09
N ILE A 94 -3.18 1.15 3.05
CA ILE A 94 -3.73 0.35 4.13
C ILE A 94 -4.25 -0.97 3.55
N ARG A 95 -4.06 -2.05 4.30
CA ARG A 95 -4.62 -3.37 4.05
C ARG A 95 -5.42 -3.80 5.25
N ASP A 96 -6.67 -4.15 5.04
CA ASP A 96 -7.45 -4.92 5.97
C ASP A 96 -7.07 -6.41 5.84
N LYS A 97 -6.63 -7.02 6.94
CA LYS A 97 -6.12 -8.42 6.90
C LYS A 97 -7.26 -9.43 6.86
N VAL A 98 -8.35 -9.13 7.58
CA VAL A 98 -9.51 -10.02 7.71
C VAL A 98 -10.77 -9.17 7.80
N ALA A 99 -11.61 -9.23 6.79
CA ALA A 99 -12.90 -8.55 6.72
C ALA A 99 -13.99 -9.52 6.29
N GLU A 100 -15.24 -9.17 6.51
CA GLU A 100 -16.41 -9.93 6.06
C GLU A 100 -16.34 -10.23 4.55
N SER A 101 -15.96 -9.24 3.74
CA SER A 101 -15.73 -9.41 2.30
C SER A 101 -14.24 -9.37 1.96
N THR A 102 -13.85 -10.11 0.89
CA THR A 102 -12.45 -10.10 0.43
C THR A 102 -11.99 -8.69 0.08
N ARG A 103 -11.00 -8.18 0.82
CA ARG A 103 -10.43 -6.86 0.64
C ARG A 103 -9.21 -6.89 -0.30
N PRO A 104 -8.91 -5.75 -0.97
CA PRO A 104 -7.68 -5.59 -1.71
C PRO A 104 -6.44 -5.81 -0.84
N VAL A 105 -5.36 -6.29 -1.46
CA VAL A 105 -4.07 -6.48 -0.76
C VAL A 105 -3.45 -5.17 -0.26
N LYS A 106 -3.87 -4.04 -0.81
CA LYS A 106 -3.58 -2.67 -0.35
C LYS A 106 -4.46 -1.65 -1.06
N GLU A 107 -4.75 -0.56 -0.39
CA GLU A 107 -5.50 0.57 -0.95
C GLU A 107 -4.77 1.86 -0.60
N LEU A 108 -4.57 2.74 -1.59
CA LEU A 108 -4.04 4.08 -1.35
C LEU A 108 -5.06 4.90 -0.56
N LYS A 109 -4.70 5.32 0.64
CA LYS A 109 -5.57 6.11 1.54
C LYS A 109 -5.12 7.54 1.74
N GLY A 110 -3.89 7.87 1.31
CA GLY A 110 -3.38 9.23 1.38
C GLY A 110 -2.03 9.39 0.71
N PHE A 111 -1.65 10.62 0.44
CA PHE A 111 -0.32 10.96 -0.05
C PHE A 111 0.06 12.40 0.31
N GLN A 112 1.36 12.66 0.39
CA GLN A 112 1.91 14.01 0.61
C GLN A 112 3.09 14.24 -0.33
N LYS A 113 3.06 15.33 -1.10
CA LYS A 113 4.21 15.77 -1.89
C LYS A 113 5.09 16.66 -1.04
N VAL A 114 6.33 16.25 -0.83
CA VAL A 114 7.30 16.90 0.06
C VAL A 114 8.54 17.31 -0.71
N PHE A 115 8.89 18.58 -0.67
CA PHE A 115 10.14 19.08 -1.23
C PHE A 115 11.22 19.08 -0.14
N LEU A 116 12.39 18.52 -0.45
CA LEU A 116 13.56 18.47 0.43
C LEU A 116 14.81 18.96 -0.30
N LYS A 117 15.61 19.75 0.39
CA LYS A 117 16.96 20.08 -0.07
C LYS A 117 17.87 18.85 -0.01
N ALA A 118 18.99 18.89 -0.73
CA ALA A 118 20.01 17.86 -0.64
C ALA A 118 20.46 17.66 0.83
N GLY A 119 20.42 16.44 1.34
CA GLY A 119 20.75 16.08 2.72
C GLY A 119 19.67 16.42 3.77
N GLU A 120 18.55 17.06 3.39
CA GLU A 120 17.47 17.41 4.32
C GLU A 120 16.67 16.16 4.71
N SER A 121 16.30 16.10 6.00
CA SER A 121 15.36 15.11 6.54
C SER A 121 14.13 15.81 7.09
N ARG A 122 12.96 15.17 6.93
CA ARG A 122 11.68 15.67 7.44
C ARG A 122 10.81 14.54 7.96
N GLU A 123 10.16 14.74 9.10
CA GLU A 123 9.12 13.86 9.61
C GLU A 123 7.82 14.08 8.83
N ILE A 124 7.30 13.02 8.26
CA ILE A 124 6.01 12.98 7.56
C ILE A 124 5.01 12.28 8.45
N THR A 125 3.85 12.90 8.62
CA THR A 125 2.81 12.43 9.53
C THR A 125 1.52 12.15 8.78
N PHE A 126 0.92 10.98 9.02
CA PHE A 126 -0.41 10.63 8.56
C PHE A 126 -1.32 10.34 9.74
N LYS A 127 -2.49 10.94 9.74
CA LYS A 127 -3.55 10.65 10.71
C LYS A 127 -4.48 9.60 10.13
N ILE A 128 -4.60 8.48 10.82
CA ILE A 128 -5.49 7.37 10.47
C ILE A 128 -6.76 7.49 11.31
N THR A 129 -7.90 7.50 10.66
CA THR A 129 -9.22 7.53 11.28
C THR A 129 -10.04 6.34 10.80
N PRO A 130 -11.10 5.93 11.51
CA PRO A 130 -11.97 4.85 11.05
C PRO A 130 -12.55 5.08 9.66
N ASP A 131 -12.76 6.34 9.25
CA ASP A 131 -13.27 6.68 7.91
C ASP A 131 -12.35 6.21 6.78
N LEU A 132 -11.02 6.17 7.01
CA LEU A 132 -10.07 5.62 6.03
C LEU A 132 -10.15 4.10 5.91
N LEU A 133 -10.73 3.42 6.90
CA LEU A 133 -10.83 1.97 7.00
C LEU A 133 -12.17 1.43 6.49
N LYS A 134 -13.17 2.32 6.30
CA LYS A 134 -14.50 1.93 5.86
C LYS A 134 -14.52 1.30 4.48
N TYR A 135 -15.44 0.36 4.31
CA TYR A 135 -15.78 -0.30 3.06
C TYR A 135 -17.26 -0.69 3.05
N TYR A 136 -17.79 -1.11 1.91
CA TYR A 136 -19.15 -1.67 1.82
C TYR A 136 -19.14 -3.16 2.15
N ASN A 137 -19.85 -3.56 3.20
CA ASN A 137 -20.06 -4.95 3.59
C ASN A 137 -21.12 -5.64 2.69
N TYR A 138 -21.47 -6.88 2.99
CA TYR A 138 -22.48 -7.63 2.21
C TYR A 138 -23.88 -7.03 2.32
N GLU A 139 -24.18 -6.32 3.40
CA GLU A 139 -25.45 -5.61 3.61
C GLU A 139 -25.48 -4.22 2.94
N LEU A 140 -24.44 -3.87 2.15
CA LEU A 140 -24.23 -2.57 1.50
C LEU A 140 -24.13 -1.39 2.50
N GLN A 141 -23.73 -1.67 3.72
CA GLN A 141 -23.44 -0.64 4.71
C GLN A 141 -21.97 -0.20 4.59
N TYR A 142 -21.71 1.10 4.68
CA TYR A 142 -20.37 1.67 4.63
C TYR A 142 -19.77 1.75 6.04
N VAL A 143 -19.04 0.71 6.43
CA VAL A 143 -18.59 0.49 7.82
C VAL A 143 -17.09 0.18 7.90
N ALA A 144 -16.47 0.48 9.05
CA ALA A 144 -15.20 -0.10 9.45
C ALA A 144 -15.48 -1.26 10.41
N GLU A 145 -14.70 -2.33 10.32
CA GLU A 145 -14.82 -3.49 11.18
C GLU A 145 -13.61 -3.59 12.11
N PRO A 146 -13.80 -4.06 13.38
CA PRO A 146 -12.69 -4.38 14.25
C PRO A 146 -11.78 -5.44 13.62
N GLY A 147 -10.48 -5.26 13.73
CA GLY A 147 -9.54 -6.19 13.13
C GLY A 147 -8.12 -5.66 13.06
N ALA A 148 -7.23 -6.48 12.51
CA ALA A 148 -5.83 -6.12 12.29
C ALA A 148 -5.62 -5.53 10.90
N PHE A 149 -4.90 -4.43 10.84
CA PHE A 149 -4.58 -3.69 9.63
C PHE A 149 -3.07 -3.57 9.45
N ASP A 150 -2.62 -3.72 8.20
CA ASP A 150 -1.27 -3.34 7.81
C ASP A 150 -1.29 -1.92 7.23
N LEU A 151 -0.47 -1.05 7.79
CA LEU A 151 -0.22 0.30 7.33
C LEU A 151 1.12 0.32 6.60
N MET A 152 1.13 0.82 5.37
CA MET A 152 2.32 0.83 4.52
C MET A 152 2.60 2.25 4.04
N ILE A 153 3.87 2.69 4.15
CA ILE A 153 4.31 4.00 3.67
C ILE A 153 5.53 3.81 2.77
N GLY A 154 5.52 4.45 1.62
CA GLY A 154 6.65 4.37 0.69
C GLY A 154 6.50 5.26 -0.53
N THR A 155 7.41 5.05 -1.49
CA THR A 155 7.50 5.80 -2.73
C THR A 155 6.51 5.33 -3.79
N ASP A 156 6.11 4.07 -3.74
CA ASP A 156 5.15 3.45 -4.65
C ASP A 156 4.49 2.22 -4.00
N SER A 157 3.62 1.52 -4.74
CA SER A 157 2.85 0.40 -4.20
C SER A 157 3.68 -0.86 -3.87
N GLN A 158 4.91 -0.97 -4.33
CA GLN A 158 5.80 -2.11 -4.06
C GLN A 158 6.90 -1.75 -3.05
N HIS A 159 7.46 -0.54 -3.15
CA HIS A 159 8.55 -0.09 -2.29
C HIS A 159 7.99 0.64 -1.06
N VAL A 160 7.52 -0.14 -0.09
CA VAL A 160 6.87 0.34 1.13
C VAL A 160 7.50 -0.25 2.39
N LYS A 161 7.53 0.51 3.47
CA LYS A 161 7.69 0.04 4.84
C LYS A 161 6.33 -0.34 5.40
N THR A 162 6.26 -1.30 6.33
CA THR A 162 4.99 -1.79 6.88
C THR A 162 4.99 -1.75 8.40
N ALA A 163 3.90 -1.31 8.99
CA ALA A 163 3.58 -1.42 10.41
C ALA A 163 2.16 -1.98 10.55
N THR A 164 1.88 -2.65 11.68
CA THR A 164 0.57 -3.25 11.95
C THR A 164 -0.09 -2.57 13.14
N PHE A 165 -1.40 -2.35 13.07
CA PHE A 165 -2.22 -1.87 14.18
C PHE A 165 -3.54 -2.63 14.23
N VAL A 166 -4.27 -2.47 15.35
CA VAL A 166 -5.57 -3.12 15.59
C VAL A 166 -6.65 -2.05 15.81
N LEU A 167 -7.77 -2.18 15.12
CA LEU A 167 -9.02 -1.45 15.38
C LEU A 167 -9.89 -2.27 16.33
N HIS A 168 -10.45 -1.67 17.41
CA HIS A 168 -11.30 -2.34 18.40
C HIS A 168 -12.44 -1.46 18.89
#